data_8cc14b23cf6f446d8c2a6d5e1d32b37a
#
_entry.id   8cc14b23cf6f446d8c2a6d5e1d32b37a
#
_cell.length_a   1.000
_cell.length_b   1.000
_cell.length_c   1.000
_cell.angle_alpha   90.00
_cell.angle_beta   90.00
_cell.angle_gamma   90.00
#
_symmetry.space_group_name_H-M   'P 1'
#
loop_
_entity.id
_entity.type
_entity.pdbx_description
1 polymer ?
#
loop_
_entity_poly.entity_id
_entity_poly.type
_entity_poly.pdbx_seq_one_letter_code
_entity_poly.pdbx_strand_id
1 'polypeptide(L)'
;KPFHLVQFAMMGDAYAKYILGKDEPRIGVLSNGEEEGKGNELTREVHAILSETDLNYIGYVEGRDLNSGEVDVIVCDGFVGNVALKISEGLWETIHAILRWEARDNIRAKAAYFLMGRAIRRLEKRLDYSEYGGAPLLGVNGNCVICHGSSNGKAIMNAILLASNL
;
A
#
# COMPACT_ATOMS: atom_id res chain seq x y z
N LYS A 1 13.42 -12.87 8.32
CA LYS A 1 14.62 -13.45 7.67
C LYS A 1 14.59 -13.07 6.18
N PRO A 2 15.75 -12.92 5.51
CA PRO A 2 15.82 -12.48 4.10
C PRO A 2 14.93 -13.31 3.17
N PHE A 3 15.00 -14.63 3.27
CA PHE A 3 14.22 -15.52 2.40
C PHE A 3 12.69 -15.32 2.52
N HIS A 4 12.17 -14.87 3.68
CA HIS A 4 10.74 -14.55 3.80
C HIS A 4 10.36 -13.36 2.92
N LEU A 5 11.23 -12.32 2.87
CA LEU A 5 10.96 -11.15 2.03
C LEU A 5 11.05 -11.50 0.54
N VAL A 6 11.97 -12.40 0.18
CA VAL A 6 12.04 -12.95 -1.18
C VAL A 6 10.75 -13.69 -1.53
N GLN A 7 10.24 -14.52 -0.62
CA GLN A 7 8.94 -15.17 -0.80
C GLN A 7 7.79 -14.15 -0.91
N PHE A 8 7.83 -13.06 -0.12
CA PHE A 8 6.84 -11.99 -0.23
C PHE A 8 6.90 -11.30 -1.60
N ALA A 9 8.10 -11.10 -2.17
CA ALA A 9 8.25 -10.60 -3.53
C ALA A 9 7.58 -11.51 -4.55
N MET A 10 7.83 -12.82 -4.47
CA MET A 10 7.23 -13.81 -5.37
C MET A 10 5.70 -13.87 -5.22
N MET A 11 5.20 -13.84 -3.98
CA MET A 11 3.75 -13.82 -3.74
C MET A 11 3.12 -12.51 -4.19
N GLY A 12 3.80 -11.38 -3.98
CA GLY A 12 3.37 -10.07 -4.45
C GLY A 12 3.31 -9.99 -5.98
N ASP A 13 4.31 -10.54 -6.67
CA ASP A 13 4.32 -10.68 -8.14
C ASP A 13 3.11 -11.45 -8.63
N ALA A 14 2.88 -12.64 -8.07
CA ALA A 14 1.74 -13.47 -8.43
C ALA A 14 0.40 -12.74 -8.17
N TYR A 15 0.26 -12.10 -7.02
CA TYR A 15 -0.93 -11.32 -6.69
C TYR A 15 -1.15 -10.16 -7.68
N ALA A 16 -0.09 -9.41 -7.99
CA ALA A 16 -0.18 -8.31 -8.94
C ALA A 16 -0.55 -8.79 -10.35
N LYS A 17 -0.01 -9.92 -10.79
CA LYS A 17 -0.34 -10.52 -12.10
C LYS A 17 -1.77 -11.02 -12.16
N TYR A 18 -2.16 -11.89 -11.23
CA TYR A 18 -3.41 -12.63 -11.34
C TYR A 18 -4.63 -11.88 -10.80
N ILE A 19 -4.43 -11.01 -9.81
CA ILE A 19 -5.54 -10.29 -9.15
C ILE A 19 -5.61 -8.82 -9.62
N LEU A 20 -4.45 -8.15 -9.77
CA LEU A 20 -4.44 -6.75 -10.20
C LEU A 20 -4.27 -6.57 -11.72
N GLY A 21 -4.05 -7.65 -12.48
CA GLY A 21 -3.96 -7.63 -13.94
C GLY A 21 -2.72 -6.92 -14.47
N LYS A 22 -1.61 -6.99 -13.76
CA LYS A 22 -0.31 -6.45 -14.19
C LYS A 22 0.47 -7.51 -14.94
N ASP A 23 0.88 -7.25 -16.17
CA ASP A 23 1.64 -8.22 -16.96
C ASP A 23 3.07 -8.41 -16.40
N GLU A 24 3.78 -7.32 -16.11
CA GLU A 24 5.14 -7.30 -15.58
C GLU A 24 5.23 -6.37 -14.37
N PRO A 25 4.78 -6.80 -13.18
CA PRO A 25 4.77 -5.95 -12.00
C PRO A 25 6.18 -5.50 -11.61
N ARG A 26 6.37 -4.20 -11.39
CA ARG A 26 7.62 -3.65 -10.88
C ARG A 26 7.70 -3.89 -9.38
N ILE A 27 8.74 -4.60 -8.96
CA ILE A 27 8.93 -5.04 -7.58
C ILE A 27 10.12 -4.30 -6.97
N GLY A 28 9.91 -3.62 -5.86
CA GLY A 28 10.97 -2.92 -5.11
C GLY A 28 11.06 -3.39 -3.66
N VAL A 29 12.24 -3.26 -3.06
CA VAL A 29 12.47 -3.45 -1.62
C VAL A 29 12.53 -2.10 -0.94
N LEU A 30 11.67 -1.89 0.07
CA LEU A 30 11.62 -0.64 0.82
C LEU A 30 12.93 -0.42 1.59
N SER A 31 13.53 0.73 1.35
CA SER A 31 14.81 1.13 1.93
C SER A 31 14.81 2.61 2.30
N ASN A 32 15.90 3.07 2.90
CA ASN A 32 16.14 4.46 3.28
C ASN A 32 16.89 5.26 2.18
N GLY A 33 17.05 4.68 0.99
CA GLY A 33 17.71 5.26 -0.17
C GLY A 33 17.74 4.27 -1.31
N GLU A 34 17.80 4.76 -2.54
CA GLU A 34 17.81 3.96 -3.77
C GLU A 34 19.23 3.52 -4.18
N GLU A 35 20.27 4.20 -3.63
CA GLU A 35 21.64 3.98 -4.04
C GLU A 35 22.20 2.65 -3.51
N GLU A 36 23.12 2.09 -4.26
CA GLU A 36 23.86 0.91 -3.88
C GLU A 36 24.53 1.08 -2.51
N GLY A 37 24.36 0.10 -1.61
CA GLY A 37 24.88 0.15 -0.24
C GLY A 37 23.95 0.76 0.81
N LYS A 38 22.81 1.32 0.43
CA LYS A 38 21.74 1.71 1.38
C LYS A 38 21.03 0.49 1.98
N GLY A 39 20.08 0.78 2.87
CA GLY A 39 19.36 -0.25 3.58
C GLY A 39 20.10 -0.81 4.80
N ASN A 40 19.42 -1.67 5.50
CA ASN A 40 19.97 -2.44 6.61
C ASN A 40 20.48 -3.82 6.12
N GLU A 41 21.01 -4.63 7.02
CA GLU A 41 21.52 -5.97 6.70
C GLU A 41 20.44 -6.82 5.99
N LEU A 42 19.21 -6.82 6.54
CA LEU A 42 18.09 -7.58 5.96
C LEU A 42 17.79 -7.17 4.52
N THR A 43 17.64 -5.87 4.26
CA THR A 43 17.28 -5.38 2.93
C THR A 43 18.40 -5.58 1.91
N ARG A 44 19.67 -5.51 2.33
CA ARG A 44 20.83 -5.79 1.47
C ARG A 44 20.91 -7.25 1.04
N GLU A 45 20.67 -8.18 1.98
CA GLU A 45 20.63 -9.61 1.64
C GLU A 45 19.45 -9.92 0.69
N VAL A 46 18.28 -9.32 0.93
CA VAL A 46 17.11 -9.48 0.05
C VAL A 46 17.38 -8.91 -1.34
N HIS A 47 17.99 -7.74 -1.42
CA HIS A 47 18.37 -7.09 -2.68
C HIS A 47 19.30 -8.00 -3.50
N ALA A 48 20.35 -8.55 -2.88
CA ALA A 48 21.29 -9.44 -3.55
C ALA A 48 20.59 -10.67 -4.13
N ILE A 49 19.66 -11.29 -3.38
CA ILE A 49 18.93 -12.47 -3.84
C ILE A 49 17.96 -12.10 -4.97
N LEU A 50 17.16 -11.03 -4.81
CA LEU A 50 16.15 -10.64 -5.80
C LEU A 50 16.78 -10.18 -7.12
N SER A 51 17.97 -9.61 -7.10
CA SER A 51 18.73 -9.22 -8.31
C SER A 51 19.13 -10.41 -9.18
N GLU A 52 19.14 -11.63 -8.64
CA GLU A 52 19.45 -12.88 -9.37
C GLU A 52 18.19 -13.64 -9.80
N THR A 53 16.99 -13.11 -9.54
CA THR A 53 15.72 -13.75 -9.93
C THR A 53 15.21 -13.22 -11.27
N ASP A 54 14.28 -13.97 -11.89
CA ASP A 54 13.57 -13.56 -13.11
C ASP A 54 12.40 -12.58 -12.84
N LEU A 55 12.25 -12.09 -11.60
CA LEU A 55 11.24 -11.09 -11.27
C LEU A 55 11.63 -9.73 -11.88
N ASN A 56 10.64 -8.92 -12.25
CA ASN A 56 10.87 -7.55 -12.67
C ASN A 56 11.25 -6.67 -11.46
N TYR A 57 12.41 -7.01 -10.87
CA TYR A 57 12.95 -6.34 -9.69
C TYR A 57 13.65 -5.06 -10.07
N ILE A 58 13.18 -3.93 -9.55
CA ILE A 58 13.68 -2.59 -9.87
C ILE A 58 14.68 -2.02 -8.85
N GLY A 59 15.03 -2.80 -7.80
CA GLY A 59 15.98 -2.37 -6.79
C GLY A 59 15.33 -1.83 -5.51
N TYR A 60 16.04 -0.92 -4.85
CA TYR A 60 15.50 -0.23 -3.67
C TYR A 60 14.49 0.83 -4.06
N VAL A 61 13.50 1.02 -3.18
CA VAL A 61 12.50 2.08 -3.26
C VAL A 61 12.37 2.77 -1.92
N GLU A 62 11.99 4.03 -1.92
CA GLU A 62 11.88 4.85 -0.72
C GLU A 62 10.43 5.01 -0.25
N GLY A 63 10.26 5.58 0.95
CA GLY A 63 8.93 5.87 1.49
C GLY A 63 8.08 6.80 0.62
N ARG A 64 8.69 7.66 -0.20
CA ARG A 64 7.98 8.52 -1.16
C ARG A 64 7.31 7.72 -2.29
N ASP A 65 7.84 6.54 -2.61
CA ASP A 65 7.37 5.72 -3.72
C ASP A 65 6.14 4.89 -3.36
N LEU A 66 5.84 4.75 -2.06
CA LEU A 66 4.66 4.02 -1.57
C LEU A 66 3.34 4.47 -2.21
N ASN A 67 3.23 5.74 -2.58
CA ASN A 67 2.03 6.32 -3.16
C ASN A 67 2.25 6.90 -4.57
N SER A 68 3.40 6.68 -5.18
CA SER A 68 3.74 7.23 -6.52
C SER A 68 2.95 6.55 -7.66
N GLY A 69 2.62 5.28 -7.48
CA GLY A 69 2.09 4.43 -8.55
C GLY A 69 3.15 3.97 -9.54
N GLU A 70 4.42 4.25 -9.29
CA GLU A 70 5.54 3.83 -10.14
C GLU A 70 6.03 2.42 -9.80
N VAL A 71 5.71 1.91 -8.63
CA VAL A 71 6.04 0.56 -8.15
C VAL A 71 4.75 -0.22 -7.92
N ASP A 72 4.68 -1.44 -8.40
CA ASP A 72 3.47 -2.25 -8.31
C ASP A 72 3.46 -3.14 -7.05
N VAL A 73 4.65 -3.55 -6.59
CA VAL A 73 4.84 -4.35 -5.37
C VAL A 73 6.02 -3.80 -4.58
N ILE A 74 5.78 -3.40 -3.34
CA ILE A 74 6.82 -2.95 -2.42
C ILE A 74 6.95 -3.95 -1.28
N VAL A 75 8.13 -4.52 -1.15
CA VAL A 75 8.44 -5.56 -0.16
C VAL A 75 9.15 -4.96 1.05
N CYS A 76 8.66 -5.29 2.22
CA CYS A 76 9.30 -4.93 3.49
C CYS A 76 8.92 -5.93 4.59
N ASP A 77 9.53 -5.81 5.76
CA ASP A 77 9.08 -6.55 6.94
C ASP A 77 7.78 -5.95 7.51
N GLY A 78 7.08 -6.75 8.32
CA GLY A 78 5.77 -6.37 8.83
C GLY A 78 5.79 -5.18 9.79
N PHE A 79 6.92 -4.92 10.48
CA PHE A 79 7.04 -3.74 11.33
C PHE A 79 7.14 -2.47 10.49
N VAL A 80 8.08 -2.45 9.55
CA VAL A 80 8.29 -1.30 8.65
C VAL A 80 7.02 -1.05 7.83
N GLY A 81 6.40 -2.09 7.28
CA GLY A 81 5.17 -1.98 6.52
C GLY A 81 4.00 -1.40 7.33
N ASN A 82 3.83 -1.87 8.56
CA ASN A 82 2.78 -1.34 9.43
C ASN A 82 3.02 0.12 9.83
N VAL A 83 4.27 0.50 10.09
CA VAL A 83 4.63 1.92 10.36
C VAL A 83 4.33 2.78 9.14
N ALA A 84 4.74 2.34 7.95
CA ALA A 84 4.49 3.08 6.70
C ALA A 84 2.99 3.27 6.44
N LEU A 85 2.17 2.22 6.61
CA LEU A 85 0.72 2.31 6.50
C LEU A 85 0.12 3.30 7.51
N LYS A 86 0.51 3.22 8.79
CA LYS A 86 -0.01 4.10 9.84
C LYS A 86 0.38 5.57 9.63
N ILE A 87 1.59 5.83 9.10
CA ILE A 87 2.01 7.19 8.74
C ILE A 87 1.16 7.70 7.56
N SER A 88 0.93 6.89 6.53
CA SER A 88 0.12 7.26 5.37
C SER A 88 -1.34 7.56 5.77
N GLU A 89 -1.94 6.71 6.60
CA GLU A 89 -3.28 6.92 7.16
C GLU A 89 -3.36 8.23 7.96
N GLY A 90 -2.45 8.43 8.92
CA GLY A 90 -2.43 9.62 9.78
C GLY A 90 -2.14 10.91 9.02
N LEU A 91 -1.30 10.86 7.97
CA LEU A 91 -1.03 12.00 7.10
C LEU A 91 -2.29 12.43 6.35
N TRP A 92 -3.04 11.47 5.81
CA TRP A 92 -4.31 11.75 5.14
C TRP A 92 -5.32 12.41 6.08
N GLU A 93 -5.51 11.85 7.28
CA GLU A 93 -6.41 12.41 8.30
C GLU A 93 -6.01 13.85 8.67
N THR A 94 -4.71 14.10 8.83
CA THR A 94 -4.16 15.42 9.15
C THR A 94 -4.44 16.43 8.02
N ILE A 95 -4.13 16.07 6.77
CA ILE A 95 -4.40 16.95 5.62
C ILE A 95 -5.88 17.27 5.53
N HIS A 96 -6.75 16.27 5.69
CA HIS A 96 -8.18 16.47 5.62
C HIS A 96 -8.71 17.37 6.77
N ALA A 97 -8.18 17.21 7.98
CA ALA A 97 -8.49 18.08 9.12
C ALA A 97 -8.07 19.54 8.87
N ILE A 98 -6.87 19.76 8.34
CA ILE A 98 -6.36 21.09 7.98
C ILE A 98 -7.26 21.73 6.92
N LEU A 99 -7.61 21.03 5.85
CA LEU A 99 -8.48 21.54 4.79
C LEU A 99 -9.86 21.96 5.34
N ARG A 100 -10.44 21.15 6.23
CA ARG A 100 -11.70 21.49 6.90
C ARG A 100 -11.57 22.72 7.80
N TRP A 101 -10.46 22.83 8.51
CA TRP A 101 -10.22 23.95 9.41
C TRP A 101 -10.07 25.25 8.64
N GLU A 102 -9.24 25.29 7.60
CA GLU A 102 -9.07 26.46 6.72
C GLU A 102 -10.39 26.89 6.05
N ALA A 103 -11.25 25.92 5.74
CA ALA A 103 -12.57 26.22 5.15
C ALA A 103 -13.56 26.87 6.14
N ARG A 104 -13.31 26.88 7.48
CA ARG A 104 -14.28 27.38 8.46
C ARG A 104 -14.34 28.89 8.52
N ASP A 105 -13.20 29.57 8.45
CA ASP A 105 -13.06 30.99 8.82
C ASP A 105 -13.09 31.94 7.59
N ASN A 106 -13.10 31.41 6.38
CA ASN A 106 -13.09 32.20 5.16
C ASN A 106 -14.19 31.77 4.18
N ILE A 107 -15.10 32.71 3.85
CA ILE A 107 -16.21 32.42 2.96
C ILE A 107 -15.77 31.94 1.56
N ARG A 108 -14.64 32.46 1.06
CA ARG A 108 -14.07 32.03 -0.23
C ARG A 108 -13.50 30.61 -0.15
N ALA A 109 -12.79 30.29 0.93
CA ALA A 109 -12.27 28.95 1.21
C ALA A 109 -13.42 27.94 1.40
N LYS A 110 -14.51 28.34 2.09
CA LYS A 110 -15.71 27.53 2.23
C LYS A 110 -16.38 27.22 0.89
N ALA A 111 -16.50 28.22 0.02
CA ALA A 111 -17.03 28.04 -1.31
C ALA A 111 -16.13 27.12 -2.16
N ALA A 112 -14.81 27.31 -2.14
CA ALA A 112 -13.86 26.45 -2.83
C ALA A 112 -13.92 25.00 -2.34
N TYR A 113 -13.94 24.76 -1.01
CA TYR A 113 -14.09 23.44 -0.42
C TYR A 113 -15.39 22.75 -0.86
N PHE A 114 -16.50 23.50 -0.90
CA PHE A 114 -17.78 22.98 -1.40
C PHE A 114 -17.71 22.56 -2.88
N LEU A 115 -17.11 23.40 -3.72
CA LEU A 115 -16.90 23.10 -5.15
C LEU A 115 -15.99 21.87 -5.35
N MET A 116 -14.97 21.71 -4.52
CA MET A 116 -14.07 20.55 -4.52
C MET A 116 -14.70 19.28 -3.91
N GLY A 117 -15.88 19.36 -3.31
CA GLY A 117 -16.49 18.27 -2.54
C GLY A 117 -16.63 16.95 -3.31
N ARG A 118 -16.81 16.98 -4.66
CA ARG A 118 -16.80 15.76 -5.50
C ARG A 118 -15.40 15.16 -5.66
N ALA A 119 -14.37 15.99 -5.77
CA ALA A 119 -12.99 15.56 -5.90
C ALA A 119 -12.49 14.98 -4.57
N ILE A 120 -12.78 15.66 -3.47
CA ILE A 120 -12.44 15.20 -2.11
C ILE A 120 -13.10 13.86 -1.82
N ARG A 121 -14.40 13.68 -2.08
CA ARG A 121 -15.08 12.40 -1.90
C ARG A 121 -14.50 11.27 -2.76
N ARG A 122 -14.04 11.56 -3.98
CA ARG A 122 -13.36 10.55 -4.81
C ARG A 122 -12.01 10.16 -4.23
N LEU A 123 -11.30 11.10 -3.66
CA LEU A 123 -10.03 10.86 -3.01
C LEU A 123 -10.22 10.08 -1.70
N GLU A 124 -11.18 10.48 -0.85
CA GLU A 124 -11.59 9.73 0.34
C GLU A 124 -11.89 8.28 -0.01
N LYS A 125 -12.71 8.05 -1.06
CA LYS A 125 -13.07 6.69 -1.49
C LYS A 125 -11.86 5.85 -1.94
N ARG A 126 -10.84 6.46 -2.54
CA ARG A 126 -9.62 5.75 -2.94
C ARG A 126 -8.74 5.36 -1.78
N LEU A 127 -8.79 6.12 -0.69
CA LEU A 127 -7.98 5.93 0.52
C LEU A 127 -8.75 5.20 1.63
N ASP A 128 -10.05 5.00 1.46
CA ASP A 128 -10.91 4.30 2.41
C ASP A 128 -10.66 2.78 2.32
N TYR A 129 -10.02 2.22 3.35
CA TYR A 129 -9.78 0.78 3.44
C TYR A 129 -11.07 -0.05 3.37
N SER A 130 -12.22 0.51 3.73
CA SER A 130 -13.50 -0.20 3.67
C SER A 130 -13.93 -0.54 2.24
N GLU A 131 -13.43 0.19 1.24
CA GLU A 131 -13.68 -0.12 -0.18
C GLU A 131 -12.96 -1.39 -0.63
N TYR A 132 -11.81 -1.70 -0.03
CA TYR A 132 -11.01 -2.89 -0.34
C TYR A 132 -11.40 -4.08 0.55
N GLY A 133 -11.99 -3.82 1.72
CA GLY A 133 -12.47 -4.82 2.67
C GLY A 133 -11.39 -5.35 3.60
N GLY A 134 -10.22 -5.67 3.08
CA GLY A 134 -9.09 -6.21 3.84
C GLY A 134 -7.93 -6.59 2.94
N ALA A 135 -6.89 -7.16 3.53
CA ALA A 135 -5.72 -7.67 2.83
C ALA A 135 -5.70 -9.21 2.81
N PRO A 136 -5.50 -9.84 1.66
CA PRO A 136 -5.37 -11.29 1.61
C PRO A 136 -4.09 -11.73 2.32
N LEU A 137 -4.19 -12.78 3.13
CA LEU A 137 -3.05 -13.45 3.72
C LEU A 137 -2.47 -14.40 2.68
N LEU A 138 -1.40 -13.94 2.03
CA LEU A 138 -0.74 -14.72 1.00
C LEU A 138 0.11 -15.86 1.60
N GLY A 139 0.37 -16.91 0.81
CA GLY A 139 1.22 -18.04 1.21
C GLY A 139 0.54 -19.07 2.11
N VAL A 140 -0.76 -19.02 2.27
CA VAL A 140 -1.56 -20.04 3.00
C VAL A 140 -2.34 -20.90 2.01
N ASN A 141 -2.66 -22.13 2.42
CA ASN A 141 -3.47 -23.03 1.61
C ASN A 141 -4.97 -22.78 1.89
N GLY A 142 -5.53 -21.80 1.19
CA GLY A 142 -6.93 -21.39 1.30
C GLY A 142 -7.07 -19.86 1.35
N ASN A 143 -8.31 -19.36 1.30
CA ASN A 143 -8.62 -17.95 1.24
C ASN A 143 -8.75 -17.39 2.66
N CYS A 144 -7.83 -16.53 3.05
CA CYS A 144 -7.86 -15.80 4.32
C CYS A 144 -7.69 -14.29 4.04
N VAL A 145 -8.60 -13.48 4.54
CA VAL A 145 -8.56 -12.02 4.42
C VAL A 145 -8.47 -11.39 5.80
N ILE A 146 -7.45 -10.60 6.03
CA ILE A 146 -7.21 -9.86 7.26
C ILE A 146 -7.95 -8.53 7.17
N CYS A 147 -8.91 -8.33 8.06
CA CYS A 147 -9.67 -7.08 8.17
C CYS A 147 -9.11 -6.21 9.29
N HIS A 148 -9.40 -4.92 9.24
CA HIS A 148 -9.05 -3.98 10.31
C HIS A 148 -9.96 -4.20 11.54
N GLY A 149 -9.44 -3.98 12.76
CA GLY A 149 -10.22 -4.14 13.99
C GLY A 149 -11.45 -3.21 14.10
N SER A 150 -11.46 -2.09 13.36
CA SER A 150 -12.58 -1.15 13.25
C SER A 150 -13.45 -1.36 11.99
N SER A 151 -13.32 -2.51 11.30
CA SER A 151 -14.07 -2.79 10.07
C SER A 151 -15.58 -2.70 10.28
N ASN A 152 -16.24 -1.90 9.45
CA ASN A 152 -17.69 -1.77 9.41
C ASN A 152 -18.31 -2.83 8.49
N GLY A 153 -19.64 -2.89 8.42
CA GLY A 153 -20.37 -3.87 7.62
C GLY A 153 -20.00 -3.84 6.12
N LYS A 154 -19.68 -2.65 5.58
CA LYS A 154 -19.21 -2.49 4.18
C LYS A 154 -17.84 -3.13 3.97
N ALA A 155 -16.90 -2.89 4.89
CA ALA A 155 -15.58 -3.51 4.84
C ALA A 155 -15.68 -5.04 4.89
N ILE A 156 -16.48 -5.58 5.79
CA ILE A 156 -16.69 -7.04 5.90
C ILE A 156 -17.32 -7.62 4.62
N MET A 157 -18.33 -6.95 4.07
CA MET A 157 -18.93 -7.36 2.78
C MET A 157 -17.87 -7.42 1.67
N ASN A 158 -17.05 -6.38 1.52
CA ASN A 158 -16.01 -6.33 0.51
C ASN A 158 -14.91 -7.38 0.76
N ALA A 159 -14.57 -7.66 2.03
CA ALA A 159 -13.64 -8.73 2.38
C ALA A 159 -14.16 -10.11 1.98
N ILE A 160 -15.46 -10.38 2.17
CA ILE A 160 -16.10 -11.64 1.73
C ILE A 160 -16.06 -11.75 0.20
N LEU A 161 -16.38 -10.66 -0.51
CA LEU A 161 -16.30 -10.62 -1.97
C LEU A 161 -14.86 -10.85 -2.46
N LEU A 162 -13.88 -10.22 -1.83
CA LEU A 162 -12.48 -10.45 -2.13
C LEU A 162 -12.10 -11.92 -1.93
N ALA A 163 -12.45 -12.51 -0.78
CA ALA A 163 -12.16 -13.91 -0.49
C ALA A 163 -12.85 -14.89 -1.46
N SER A 164 -13.99 -14.51 -2.07
CA SER A 164 -14.68 -15.35 -3.08
C SER A 164 -14.05 -15.29 -4.46
N ASN A 165 -13.18 -14.29 -4.72
CA ASN A 165 -12.51 -14.08 -5.99
C ASN A 165 -11.02 -14.51 -5.97
N LEU A 166 -10.51 -14.93 -4.81
CA LEU A 166 -9.18 -15.53 -4.63
C LEU A 166 -9.21 -17.05 -4.90
#